data_eb79a85cee28c81a9915ef1bced08464
#
_entry.id   eb79a85cee28c81a9915ef1bced08464
#
_cell.length_a   1.000
_cell.length_b   1.000
_cell.length_c   1.000
_cell.angle_alpha   90.00
_cell.angle_beta   90.00
_cell.angle_gamma   90.00
#
_symmetry.space_group_name_H-M   'P 1'
#
loop_
_entity.id
_entity.type
_entity.pdbx_description
1 polymer ?
#
loop_
_entity_poly.entity_id
_entity_poly.type
_entity_poly.pdbx_seq_one_letter_code
_entity_poly.pdbx_strand_id
1 'polypeptide(L)'
;MNIRKYIWAYVVAMALICPGVKAQEQITIGVIQYDVRDIDKSFKALHEQGFGSCELNYSEKRFTKELAEQVKAASEKHRIRVTTLVGVPGSKSTWNFRQGPATIGLVPIDERFEKLDLYRKMIDFCVQAGIPAMHSHFGFIPEDPSSAQYKDFIEVMRGLATYAKERNVLIYFETGQ
;
A
#
# COMPACT_ATOMS: atom_id res chain seq x y z
N MET A 1 51.15 17.48 -36.13
CA MET A 1 49.81 17.67 -35.50
C MET A 1 49.28 16.33 -35.06
N ASN A 2 49.13 16.09 -33.76
CA ASN A 2 49.03 14.74 -33.20
C ASN A 2 47.52 14.29 -33.12
N ILE A 3 47.06 13.67 -34.20
CA ILE A 3 45.67 13.22 -34.42
C ILE A 3 45.14 12.33 -33.29
N ARG A 4 46.03 11.57 -32.61
CA ARG A 4 45.63 10.69 -31.48
C ARG A 4 45.03 11.40 -30.27
N LYS A 5 45.41 12.67 -30.01
CA LYS A 5 44.87 13.46 -28.88
C LYS A 5 43.42 13.90 -29.09
N TYR A 6 43.00 14.06 -30.34
CA TYR A 6 41.64 14.48 -30.65
C TYR A 6 40.64 13.31 -30.69
N ILE A 7 41.08 12.11 -31.00
CA ILE A 7 40.23 10.91 -30.98
C ILE A 7 39.74 10.63 -29.57
N TRP A 8 40.59 10.76 -28.54
CA TRP A 8 40.19 10.59 -27.16
C TRP A 8 39.21 11.67 -26.66
N ALA A 9 39.36 12.89 -27.06
CA ALA A 9 38.45 13.98 -26.73
C ALA A 9 37.04 13.76 -27.33
N TYR A 10 36.95 13.23 -28.55
CA TYR A 10 35.66 12.91 -29.19
C TYR A 10 34.99 11.71 -28.58
N VAL A 11 35.70 10.67 -28.17
CA VAL A 11 35.12 9.50 -27.51
C VAL A 11 34.58 9.85 -26.12
N VAL A 12 35.27 10.70 -25.37
CA VAL A 12 34.79 11.18 -24.06
C VAL A 12 33.58 12.13 -24.20
N ALA A 13 33.57 12.98 -25.24
CA ALA A 13 32.44 13.88 -25.53
C ALA A 13 31.20 13.12 -25.99
N MET A 14 31.32 12.03 -26.78
CA MET A 14 30.20 11.19 -27.16
C MET A 14 29.61 10.38 -25.97
N ALA A 15 30.43 9.98 -25.01
CA ALA A 15 29.96 9.30 -23.82
C ALA A 15 29.13 10.20 -22.88
N LEU A 16 29.32 11.55 -22.99
CA LEU A 16 28.56 12.53 -22.21
C LEU A 16 27.26 13.01 -22.89
N ILE A 17 27.03 12.65 -24.15
CA ILE A 17 25.83 13.04 -24.92
C ILE A 17 24.87 11.88 -25.14
N CYS A 18 25.17 10.67 -24.66
CA CYS A 18 24.14 9.63 -24.57
C CYS A 18 23.07 10.13 -23.60
N PRO A 19 21.84 10.48 -24.07
CA PRO A 19 20.73 10.70 -23.15
C PRO A 19 20.63 9.42 -22.36
N GLY A 20 20.78 9.52 -21.03
CA GLY A 20 20.79 8.36 -20.15
C GLY A 20 19.62 7.46 -20.53
N VAL A 21 19.95 6.25 -20.96
CA VAL A 21 18.94 5.19 -21.12
C VAL A 21 18.27 5.13 -19.76
N LYS A 22 17.02 5.64 -19.66
CA LYS A 22 16.23 5.45 -18.46
C LYS A 22 16.25 3.97 -18.20
N ALA A 23 16.84 3.56 -17.10
CA ALA A 23 16.80 2.18 -16.69
C ALA A 23 15.32 1.79 -16.76
N GLN A 24 15.00 0.81 -17.60
CA GLN A 24 13.64 0.31 -17.74
C GLN A 24 13.25 -0.14 -16.34
N GLU A 25 12.22 0.47 -15.77
CA GLU A 25 11.75 0.08 -14.44
C GLU A 25 11.42 -1.40 -14.50
N GLN A 26 12.21 -2.18 -13.78
CA GLN A 26 12.05 -3.63 -13.75
C GLN A 26 10.77 -3.93 -12.98
N ILE A 27 9.80 -4.59 -13.63
CA ILE A 27 8.59 -5.05 -12.98
C ILE A 27 8.98 -6.01 -11.87
N THR A 28 8.63 -5.67 -10.64
CA THR A 28 8.84 -6.54 -9.48
C THR A 28 7.55 -7.30 -9.21
N ILE A 29 7.65 -8.63 -9.19
CA ILE A 29 6.53 -9.50 -8.83
C ILE A 29 6.53 -9.66 -7.32
N GLY A 30 5.36 -9.49 -6.71
CA GLY A 30 5.13 -9.71 -5.28
C GLY A 30 3.99 -10.68 -5.03
N VAL A 31 3.78 -11.03 -3.77
CA VAL A 31 2.71 -11.93 -3.30
C VAL A 31 1.99 -11.30 -2.12
N ILE A 32 0.72 -11.67 -1.91
CA ILE A 32 0.00 -11.29 -0.71
C ILE A 32 0.30 -12.31 0.40
N GLN A 33 0.68 -11.81 1.57
CA GLN A 33 0.93 -12.60 2.77
C GLN A 33 -0.24 -12.43 3.74
N TYR A 34 -0.98 -13.49 4.00
CA TYR A 34 -2.15 -13.47 4.88
C TYR A 34 -1.80 -13.89 6.31
N ASP A 35 -2.13 -13.04 7.27
CA ASP A 35 -2.04 -13.25 8.73
C ASP A 35 -0.77 -13.98 9.19
N VAL A 36 0.37 -13.57 8.65
CA VAL A 36 1.67 -14.19 8.94
C VAL A 36 2.00 -14.01 10.42
N ARG A 37 2.25 -15.10 11.13
CA ARG A 37 2.60 -15.08 12.56
C ARG A 37 4.11 -14.86 12.78
N ASP A 38 4.94 -15.53 12.00
CA ASP A 38 6.40 -15.40 12.03
C ASP A 38 6.87 -14.67 10.77
N ILE A 39 6.97 -13.34 10.91
CA ILE A 39 7.29 -12.47 9.78
C ILE A 39 8.74 -12.66 9.31
N ASP A 40 9.68 -12.91 10.22
CA ASP A 40 11.08 -13.13 9.87
C ASP A 40 11.26 -14.37 9.01
N LYS A 41 10.65 -15.48 9.42
CA LYS A 41 10.65 -16.74 8.66
C LYS A 41 9.97 -16.59 7.31
N SER A 42 8.83 -15.88 7.27
CA SER A 42 8.08 -15.66 6.04
C SER A 42 8.88 -14.84 5.02
N PHE A 43 9.49 -13.74 5.45
CA PHE A 43 10.26 -12.88 4.54
C PHE A 43 11.55 -13.55 4.08
N LYS A 44 12.19 -14.35 4.94
CA LYS A 44 13.30 -15.22 4.53
C LYS A 44 12.88 -16.15 3.39
N ALA A 45 11.74 -16.83 3.55
CA ALA A 45 11.24 -17.76 2.53
C ALA A 45 10.89 -17.06 1.21
N LEU A 46 10.30 -15.85 1.26
CA LEU A 46 10.05 -15.04 0.07
C LEU A 46 11.34 -14.68 -0.66
N HIS A 47 12.35 -14.25 0.09
CA HIS A 47 13.66 -13.92 -0.48
C HIS A 47 14.32 -15.13 -1.15
N GLU A 48 14.30 -16.30 -0.50
CA GLU A 48 14.84 -17.55 -1.03
C GLU A 48 14.11 -18.02 -2.30
N GLN A 49 12.83 -17.66 -2.46
CA GLN A 49 12.03 -17.93 -3.66
C GLN A 49 12.20 -16.86 -4.77
N GLY A 50 13.01 -15.83 -4.53
CA GLY A 50 13.31 -14.77 -5.51
C GLY A 50 12.32 -13.61 -5.52
N PHE A 51 11.40 -13.52 -4.55
CA PHE A 51 10.52 -12.36 -4.42
C PHE A 51 11.26 -11.19 -3.78
N GLY A 52 11.01 -9.98 -4.30
CA GLY A 52 11.55 -8.72 -3.75
C GLY A 52 10.50 -7.85 -3.05
N SER A 53 9.22 -8.24 -3.12
CA SER A 53 8.13 -7.48 -2.53
C SER A 53 6.95 -8.36 -2.12
N CYS A 54 6.14 -7.81 -1.20
CA CYS A 54 4.87 -8.41 -0.83
C CYS A 54 3.86 -7.35 -0.40
N GLU A 55 2.58 -7.74 -0.34
CA GLU A 55 1.54 -7.07 0.42
C GLU A 55 1.28 -7.86 1.71
N LEU A 56 0.97 -7.16 2.80
CA LEU A 56 0.57 -7.80 4.06
C LEU A 56 -0.93 -7.64 4.26
N ASN A 57 -1.61 -8.75 4.53
CA ASN A 57 -3.01 -8.74 4.93
C ASN A 57 -3.12 -9.12 6.41
N TYR A 58 -3.52 -8.14 7.23
CA TYR A 58 -3.74 -8.32 8.66
C TYR A 58 -5.09 -7.75 9.08
N SER A 59 -5.73 -8.39 10.04
CA SER A 59 -6.86 -7.80 10.75
C SER A 59 -6.38 -6.71 11.73
N GLU A 60 -7.28 -5.81 12.11
CA GLU A 60 -7.04 -4.70 13.04
C GLU A 60 -6.49 -5.14 14.41
N LYS A 61 -6.74 -6.40 14.81
CA LYS A 61 -6.22 -7.00 16.05
C LYS A 61 -4.71 -7.17 16.04
N ARG A 62 -4.12 -7.14 14.84
CA ARG A 62 -2.68 -7.30 14.63
C ARG A 62 -1.93 -5.96 14.54
N PHE A 63 -2.62 -4.82 14.51
CA PHE A 63 -1.98 -3.51 14.39
C PHE A 63 -1.34 -3.09 15.72
N THR A 64 -0.27 -3.78 16.10
CA THR A 64 0.51 -3.48 17.30
C THR A 64 1.87 -2.88 16.94
N LYS A 65 2.43 -2.10 17.86
CA LYS A 65 3.76 -1.51 17.68
C LYS A 65 4.83 -2.58 17.52
N GLU A 66 4.74 -3.65 18.30
CA GLU A 66 5.70 -4.76 18.27
C GLU A 66 5.69 -5.45 16.91
N LEU A 67 4.51 -5.69 16.32
CA LEU A 67 4.44 -6.26 14.97
C LEU A 67 4.97 -5.29 13.91
N ALA A 68 4.68 -4.01 14.04
CA ALA A 68 5.21 -3.00 13.11
C ALA A 68 6.74 -2.97 13.10
N GLU A 69 7.35 -3.01 14.30
CA GLU A 69 8.82 -3.09 14.44
C GLU A 69 9.39 -4.39 13.85
N GLN A 70 8.71 -5.53 14.06
CA GLN A 70 9.10 -6.82 13.46
C GLN A 70 9.01 -6.79 11.93
N VAL A 71 7.95 -6.23 11.36
CA VAL A 71 7.78 -6.07 9.91
C VAL A 71 8.91 -5.23 9.33
N LYS A 72 9.20 -4.08 9.94
CA LYS A 72 10.28 -3.20 9.51
C LYS A 72 11.64 -3.89 9.54
N ALA A 73 11.98 -4.53 10.66
CA ALA A 73 13.24 -5.24 10.82
C ALA A 73 13.40 -6.41 9.83
N ALA A 74 12.35 -7.21 9.63
CA ALA A 74 12.37 -8.32 8.68
C ALA A 74 12.47 -7.85 7.23
N SER A 75 11.77 -6.75 6.88
CA SER A 75 11.83 -6.09 5.58
C SER A 75 13.27 -5.68 5.22
N GLU A 76 13.94 -5.00 6.14
CA GLU A 76 15.34 -4.59 5.97
C GLU A 76 16.29 -5.80 5.89
N LYS A 77 16.17 -6.75 6.82
CA LYS A 77 17.01 -7.96 6.92
C LYS A 77 16.95 -8.83 5.68
N HIS A 78 15.76 -9.10 5.17
CA HIS A 78 15.54 -10.01 4.04
C HIS A 78 15.36 -9.30 2.70
N ARG A 79 15.46 -7.97 2.66
CA ARG A 79 15.28 -7.14 1.44
C ARG A 79 13.93 -7.38 0.76
N ILE A 80 12.88 -7.56 1.56
CA ILE A 80 11.51 -7.66 1.08
C ILE A 80 10.82 -6.32 1.28
N ARG A 81 10.44 -5.65 0.20
CA ARG A 81 9.68 -4.41 0.26
C ARG A 81 8.21 -4.72 0.50
N VAL A 82 7.66 -4.30 1.63
CA VAL A 82 6.21 -4.30 1.83
C VAL A 82 5.62 -3.11 1.08
N THR A 83 4.85 -3.38 0.05
CA THR A 83 4.27 -2.34 -0.81
C THR A 83 3.00 -1.76 -0.24
N THR A 84 2.18 -2.60 0.42
CA THR A 84 0.85 -2.25 0.89
C THR A 84 0.46 -3.06 2.11
N LEU A 85 -0.28 -2.44 3.02
CA LEU A 85 -1.07 -3.13 4.03
C LEU A 85 -2.50 -3.28 3.51
N VAL A 86 -2.97 -4.50 3.35
CA VAL A 86 -4.31 -4.82 2.82
C VAL A 86 -5.22 -5.22 3.95
N GLY A 87 -6.44 -4.74 3.94
CA GLY A 87 -7.46 -5.16 4.89
C GLY A 87 -8.73 -4.34 4.79
N VAL A 88 -9.82 -4.93 5.25
CA VAL A 88 -11.11 -4.23 5.44
C VAL A 88 -11.41 -4.25 6.93
N PRO A 89 -11.14 -3.13 7.63
CA PRO A 89 -11.38 -3.05 9.05
C PRO A 89 -12.86 -3.24 9.42
N GLY A 90 -13.09 -3.91 10.55
CA GLY A 90 -14.43 -4.16 11.09
C GLY A 90 -14.86 -5.62 10.96
N SER A 91 -15.36 -6.17 12.07
CA SER A 91 -15.64 -7.60 12.25
C SER A 91 -16.90 -8.11 11.54
N LYS A 92 -17.74 -7.23 11.00
CA LYS A 92 -19.07 -7.58 10.47
C LYS A 92 -19.20 -7.50 8.96
N SER A 93 -18.10 -7.36 8.24
CA SER A 93 -18.14 -7.32 6.78
C SER A 93 -18.63 -8.63 6.19
N THR A 94 -19.71 -8.60 5.43
CA THR A 94 -20.29 -9.76 4.76
C THR A 94 -20.11 -9.63 3.26
N TRP A 95 -19.31 -10.53 2.69
CA TRP A 95 -18.88 -10.49 1.30
C TRP A 95 -19.91 -11.15 0.37
N ASN A 96 -21.03 -10.47 0.16
CA ASN A 96 -22.03 -10.82 -0.86
C ASN A 96 -22.82 -9.58 -1.30
N PHE A 97 -23.43 -9.63 -2.46
CA PHE A 97 -24.17 -8.50 -3.04
C PHE A 97 -25.44 -8.09 -2.24
N ARG A 98 -25.97 -8.96 -1.39
CA ARG A 98 -27.18 -8.68 -0.61
C ARG A 98 -26.89 -7.91 0.67
N GLN A 99 -25.85 -8.29 1.39
CA GLN A 99 -25.51 -7.76 2.73
C GLN A 99 -24.26 -6.85 2.69
N GLY A 100 -23.42 -7.03 1.67
CA GLY A 100 -22.21 -6.22 1.47
C GLY A 100 -22.48 -4.72 1.48
N PRO A 101 -23.49 -4.21 0.75
CA PRO A 101 -23.82 -2.79 0.74
C PRO A 101 -24.08 -2.18 2.13
N ALA A 102 -24.57 -2.98 3.08
CA ALA A 102 -24.85 -2.53 4.44
C ALA A 102 -23.70 -2.78 5.44
N THR A 103 -22.66 -3.53 5.05
CA THR A 103 -21.64 -4.00 6.01
C THR A 103 -20.19 -3.70 5.63
N ILE A 104 -19.90 -3.47 4.34
CA ILE A 104 -18.51 -3.28 3.88
C ILE A 104 -18.14 -1.80 3.85
N GLY A 105 -16.96 -1.48 4.37
CA GLY A 105 -16.31 -0.17 4.24
C GLY A 105 -16.98 0.97 4.99
N LEU A 106 -16.88 2.18 4.42
CA LEU A 106 -17.33 3.44 5.01
C LEU A 106 -18.60 4.03 4.37
N VAL A 107 -19.15 3.38 3.34
CA VAL A 107 -20.43 3.81 2.74
C VAL A 107 -21.60 3.60 3.68
N PRO A 108 -21.75 2.46 4.39
CA PRO A 108 -22.77 2.30 5.40
C PRO A 108 -22.59 3.29 6.55
N ILE A 109 -23.70 3.88 7.02
CA ILE A 109 -23.68 4.86 8.11
C ILE A 109 -23.48 4.17 9.46
N ASP A 110 -24.09 3.00 9.60
CA ASP A 110 -23.96 2.21 10.81
C ASP A 110 -22.49 1.77 11.01
N GLU A 111 -21.99 1.93 12.20
CA GLU A 111 -20.60 1.62 12.58
C GLU A 111 -19.50 2.42 11.83
N ARG A 112 -19.88 3.43 11.01
CA ARG A 112 -18.93 4.20 10.20
C ARG A 112 -17.84 4.87 11.03
N PHE A 113 -18.19 5.46 12.16
CA PHE A 113 -17.22 6.13 13.03
C PHE A 113 -16.23 5.15 13.63
N GLU A 114 -16.72 3.99 14.09
CA GLU A 114 -15.88 2.93 14.62
C GLU A 114 -14.92 2.38 13.54
N LYS A 115 -15.44 2.13 12.35
CA LYS A 115 -14.62 1.70 11.21
C LYS A 115 -13.60 2.77 10.79
N LEU A 116 -13.99 4.05 10.80
CA LEU A 116 -13.06 5.14 10.47
C LEU A 116 -11.86 5.18 11.43
N ASP A 117 -12.07 4.93 12.71
CA ASP A 117 -10.99 4.83 13.68
C ASP A 117 -10.09 3.61 13.42
N LEU A 118 -10.65 2.49 12.95
CA LEU A 118 -9.87 1.33 12.54
C LEU A 118 -9.04 1.61 11.28
N TYR A 119 -9.57 2.35 10.31
CA TYR A 119 -8.79 2.81 9.15
C TYR A 119 -7.66 3.75 9.55
N ARG A 120 -7.87 4.64 10.50
CA ARG A 120 -6.80 5.49 11.06
C ARG A 120 -5.71 4.65 11.73
N LYS A 121 -6.08 3.65 12.53
CA LYS A 121 -5.12 2.70 13.12
C LYS A 121 -4.32 1.94 12.07
N MET A 122 -4.96 1.57 10.95
CA MET A 122 -4.30 0.93 9.82
C MET A 122 -3.24 1.86 9.19
N ILE A 123 -3.57 3.14 9.02
CA ILE A 123 -2.63 4.16 8.53
C ILE A 123 -1.47 4.34 9.53
N ASP A 124 -1.75 4.43 10.83
CA ASP A 124 -0.73 4.58 11.86
C ASP A 124 0.20 3.35 11.93
N PHE A 125 -0.34 2.16 11.74
CA PHE A 125 0.47 0.94 11.60
C PHE A 125 1.38 1.00 10.36
N CYS A 126 0.88 1.48 9.22
CA CYS A 126 1.70 1.69 8.03
C CYS A 126 2.90 2.61 8.32
N VAL A 127 2.68 3.73 9.01
CA VAL A 127 3.75 4.65 9.43
C VAL A 127 4.79 3.94 10.29
N GLN A 128 4.35 3.21 11.31
CA GLN A 128 5.24 2.52 12.26
C GLN A 128 6.05 1.41 11.58
N ALA A 129 5.42 0.67 10.66
CA ALA A 129 6.06 -0.43 9.92
C ALA A 129 6.87 0.04 8.70
N GLY A 130 6.82 1.32 8.33
CA GLY A 130 7.47 1.84 7.13
C GLY A 130 6.80 1.40 5.83
N ILE A 131 5.48 1.11 5.86
CA ILE A 131 4.69 0.70 4.69
C ILE A 131 4.14 1.96 4.01
N PRO A 132 4.36 2.16 2.69
CA PRO A 132 4.02 3.41 2.03
C PRO A 132 2.53 3.58 1.71
N ALA A 133 1.75 2.51 1.74
CA ALA A 133 0.35 2.54 1.35
C ALA A 133 -0.52 1.56 2.14
N MET A 134 -1.79 1.90 2.26
CA MET A 134 -2.85 0.96 2.62
C MET A 134 -3.76 0.68 1.43
N HIS A 135 -4.35 -0.50 1.39
CA HIS A 135 -5.29 -0.95 0.36
C HIS A 135 -6.54 -1.51 1.02
N SER A 136 -7.72 -1.06 0.60
CA SER A 136 -8.98 -1.53 1.18
C SER A 136 -10.17 -1.36 0.25
N HIS A 137 -11.23 -2.13 0.53
CA HIS A 137 -12.57 -1.87 0.03
C HIS A 137 -13.27 -0.85 0.92
N PHE A 138 -13.78 0.21 0.32
CA PHE A 138 -14.48 1.25 1.08
C PHE A 138 -16.01 1.15 1.01
N GLY A 139 -16.52 0.08 0.39
CA GLY A 139 -17.93 -0.24 0.28
C GLY A 139 -18.52 0.01 -1.10
N PHE A 140 -19.82 -0.13 -1.20
CA PHE A 140 -20.58 0.04 -2.43
C PHE A 140 -20.89 1.53 -2.64
N ILE A 141 -20.03 2.22 -3.37
CA ILE A 141 -20.14 3.66 -3.60
C ILE A 141 -21.39 3.95 -4.42
N PRO A 142 -22.29 4.87 -3.98
CA PRO A 142 -23.47 5.24 -4.75
C PRO A 142 -23.09 5.78 -6.13
N GLU A 143 -23.81 5.35 -7.16
CA GLU A 143 -23.54 5.75 -8.55
C GLU A 143 -23.94 7.20 -8.81
N ASP A 144 -24.97 7.73 -8.11
CA ASP A 144 -25.44 9.10 -8.25
C ASP A 144 -24.62 10.06 -7.37
N PRO A 145 -23.74 10.90 -7.96
CA PRO A 145 -22.92 11.85 -7.20
C PRO A 145 -23.76 13.01 -6.62
N SER A 146 -25.01 13.17 -7.01
CA SER A 146 -25.93 14.17 -6.44
C SER A 146 -26.60 13.68 -5.16
N SER A 147 -26.62 12.39 -4.90
CA SER A 147 -27.24 11.78 -3.73
C SER A 147 -26.60 12.25 -2.42
N ALA A 148 -27.38 12.33 -1.37
CA ALA A 148 -26.89 12.68 -0.04
C ALA A 148 -25.86 11.66 0.46
N GLN A 149 -26.08 10.36 0.21
CA GLN A 149 -25.20 9.29 0.62
C GLN A 149 -23.82 9.38 -0.05
N TYR A 150 -23.77 9.71 -1.35
CA TYR A 150 -22.50 9.93 -2.05
C TYR A 150 -21.73 11.10 -1.46
N LYS A 151 -22.37 12.24 -1.30
CA LYS A 151 -21.74 13.45 -0.76
C LYS A 151 -21.18 13.22 0.64
N ASP A 152 -21.95 12.57 1.48
CA ASP A 152 -21.55 12.23 2.85
C ASP A 152 -20.37 11.24 2.87
N PHE A 153 -20.36 10.23 2.01
CA PHE A 153 -19.21 9.32 1.83
C PHE A 153 -17.96 10.09 1.39
N ILE A 154 -18.07 11.00 0.43
CA ILE A 154 -16.93 11.80 -0.07
C ILE A 154 -16.34 12.67 1.04
N GLU A 155 -17.16 13.27 1.90
CA GLU A 155 -16.66 14.06 3.04
C GLU A 155 -15.87 13.19 4.03
N VAL A 156 -16.36 12.00 4.34
CA VAL A 156 -15.64 11.03 5.18
C VAL A 156 -14.29 10.63 4.56
N MET A 157 -14.29 10.34 3.26
CA MET A 157 -13.08 9.96 2.53
C MET A 157 -12.07 11.09 2.43
N ARG A 158 -12.52 12.35 2.27
CA ARG A 158 -11.61 13.51 2.32
C ARG A 158 -10.91 13.63 3.67
N GLY A 159 -11.64 13.43 4.76
CA GLY A 159 -11.06 13.42 6.10
C GLY A 159 -10.01 12.33 6.28
N LEU A 160 -10.31 11.11 5.82
CA LEU A 160 -9.37 9.99 5.88
C LEU A 160 -8.15 10.22 4.98
N ALA A 161 -8.35 10.73 3.76
CA ALA A 161 -7.27 11.05 2.83
C ALA A 161 -6.33 12.14 3.37
N THR A 162 -6.89 13.17 4.03
CA THR A 162 -6.09 14.20 4.72
C THR A 162 -5.25 13.59 5.83
N TYR A 163 -5.84 12.74 6.66
CA TYR A 163 -5.14 12.02 7.74
C TYR A 163 -3.97 11.18 7.21
N ALA A 164 -4.18 10.46 6.12
CA ALA A 164 -3.16 9.64 5.47
C ALA A 164 -2.04 10.50 4.84
N LYS A 165 -2.43 11.59 4.14
CA LYS A 165 -1.49 12.53 3.51
C LYS A 165 -0.55 13.17 4.52
N GLU A 166 -1.04 13.61 5.66
CA GLU A 166 -0.23 14.19 6.74
C GLU A 166 0.81 13.20 7.30
N ARG A 167 0.60 11.89 7.05
CA ARG A 167 1.46 10.78 7.48
C ARG A 167 2.28 10.16 6.35
N ASN A 168 2.20 10.73 5.14
CA ASN A 168 2.85 10.22 3.93
C ASN A 168 2.45 8.77 3.60
N VAL A 169 1.19 8.39 3.86
CA VAL A 169 0.63 7.09 3.50
C VAL A 169 -0.36 7.27 2.36
N LEU A 170 -0.23 6.48 1.30
CA LEU A 170 -1.18 6.43 0.19
C LEU A 170 -2.36 5.55 0.54
N ILE A 171 -3.53 5.87 -0.02
CA ILE A 171 -4.73 5.04 0.08
C ILE A 171 -5.05 4.48 -1.30
N TYR A 172 -5.06 3.16 -1.43
CA TYR A 172 -5.51 2.48 -2.64
C TYR A 172 -6.92 1.94 -2.44
N PHE A 173 -7.75 2.21 -3.44
CA PHE A 173 -9.14 1.78 -3.44
C PHE A 173 -9.29 0.51 -4.25
N GLU A 174 -9.96 -0.47 -3.67
CA GLU A 174 -10.54 -1.56 -4.42
C GLU A 174 -12.02 -1.29 -4.63
N THR A 175 -12.45 -1.25 -5.89
CA THR A 175 -13.84 -0.99 -6.30
C THR A 175 -14.49 -2.27 -6.79
N GLY A 176 -15.82 -2.33 -6.80
CA GLY A 176 -16.55 -3.42 -7.45
C GLY A 176 -17.08 -4.51 -6.51
N GLN A 177 -17.10 -4.26 -5.22
CA GLN A 177 -17.81 -5.08 -4.24
C GLN A 177 -18.71 -4.20 -3.43
#